data_ace9c31c25f0c8c28b98ef0e84312fdc
#
_entry.id   ace9c31c25f0c8c28b98ef0e84312fdc
#
_cell.length_a   1.000
_cell.length_b   1.000
_cell.length_c   1.000
_cell.angle_alpha   90.00
_cell.angle_beta   90.00
_cell.angle_gamma   90.00
#
_symmetry.space_group_name_H-M   'P 1'
#
loop_
_entity.id
_entity.type
_entity.pdbx_description
1 polymer ?
#
loop_
_entity_poly.entity_id
_entity_poly.type
_entity_poly.pdbx_seq_one_letter_code
_entity_poly.pdbx_strand_id
1 'polypeptide(L)'
;TDERAECADAEPSGESELPMEEVRTPGTKTIEAVAEYLGLPKEKTIKALLYETYDDDFNVTGYVAAFLRGDREANMIKIVNALGIPEHAIAFADEAKMAEMTGCVGGFTGPVGLKNCTIIADSELPGQKNLCAGANRTDFHLKNVNYGRDYTADIVTNIKMIREGDPCPECGAPVKLTRGIEVGQVFKLGTKYSAPMGAVYKDENMKEHNILMGCYGIGVSRTMAAIVEQCHDENGIMWPVAVAPYHVIITVVKAKDAEQMALAEKIEAELSAQGVEVIVDDRDERPGVKFKDADLIGIPVRITVGKKAAEGIVEYRLRSGGDTEEKSAEQAAADAAELVKAALTAH
;
A
#
# COMPACT_ATOMS: atom_id res chain seq x y z
N THR A 1 4.86 -1.97 -3.66
CA THR A 1 4.61 -1.91 -2.20
C THR A 1 5.93 -1.85 -1.46
N ASP A 2 5.94 -1.33 -0.24
CA ASP A 2 7.08 -1.29 0.67
C ASP A 2 7.64 -2.69 1.00
N GLU A 3 6.80 -3.71 0.97
CA GLU A 3 7.19 -5.12 1.14
C GLU A 3 8.22 -5.61 0.11
N ARG A 4 8.24 -5.05 -1.09
CA ARG A 4 9.11 -5.46 -2.19
C ARG A 4 9.94 -4.33 -2.77
N ALA A 5 9.67 -3.10 -2.38
CA ALA A 5 10.41 -1.96 -2.88
C ALA A 5 11.87 -2.03 -2.44
N GLU A 6 12.77 -1.72 -3.35
CA GLU A 6 14.21 -1.69 -3.11
C GLU A 6 14.74 -0.27 -3.27
N CYS A 7 15.79 0.03 -2.54
CA CYS A 7 16.60 1.24 -2.74
C CYS A 7 18.02 0.83 -3.10
N ALA A 8 18.75 1.74 -3.70
CA ALA A 8 20.17 1.51 -3.96
C ALA A 8 20.92 1.31 -2.64
N ASP A 9 21.91 0.44 -2.67
CA ASP A 9 22.82 0.27 -1.53
C ASP A 9 23.67 1.53 -1.33
N ALA A 10 24.09 1.75 -0.10
CA ALA A 10 25.04 2.83 0.18
C ALA A 10 26.35 2.60 -0.56
N GLU A 11 26.98 3.68 -0.99
CA GLU A 11 28.29 3.59 -1.65
C GLU A 11 29.29 2.83 -0.78
N PRO A 12 30.12 1.96 -1.38
CA PRO A 12 31.15 1.25 -0.64
C PRO A 12 32.10 2.19 0.08
N SER A 13 32.44 1.85 1.32
CA SER A 13 33.39 2.62 2.10
C SER A 13 34.79 2.60 1.46
N GLY A 14 35.37 3.76 1.22
CA GLY A 14 36.75 3.91 0.78
C GLY A 14 37.80 3.75 1.88
N GLU A 15 37.39 3.43 3.12
CA GLU A 15 38.29 3.29 4.26
C GLU A 15 39.18 2.05 4.16
N SER A 16 40.39 2.13 4.66
CA SER A 16 41.24 0.96 4.88
C SER A 16 40.72 0.16 6.09
N GLU A 17 40.83 -1.15 6.01
CA GLU A 17 40.45 -2.02 7.11
C GLU A 17 41.37 -1.83 8.31
N LEU A 18 40.76 -1.58 9.46
CA LEU A 18 41.45 -1.47 10.74
C LEU A 18 41.41 -2.82 11.48
N PRO A 19 42.39 -3.09 12.36
CA PRO A 19 42.35 -4.28 13.20
C PRO A 19 41.09 -4.32 14.05
N MET A 20 40.44 -5.50 14.12
CA MET A 20 39.29 -5.73 14.98
C MET A 20 39.66 -5.55 16.46
N GLU A 21 38.86 -4.88 17.23
CA GLU A 21 39.05 -4.57 18.63
C GLU A 21 37.81 -4.91 19.45
N GLU A 22 37.97 -5.66 20.54
CA GLU A 22 36.88 -5.90 21.49
C GLU A 22 36.86 -4.78 22.54
N VAL A 23 35.69 -4.18 22.74
CA VAL A 23 35.49 -3.06 23.66
C VAL A 23 34.37 -3.38 24.66
N ARG A 24 34.57 -2.98 25.91
CA ARG A 24 33.54 -3.13 26.92
C ARG A 24 32.51 -2.00 26.79
N THR A 25 31.24 -2.38 26.78
CA THR A 25 30.08 -1.48 26.53
C THR A 25 28.95 -1.84 27.51
N PRO A 26 29.11 -1.56 28.79
CA PRO A 26 28.20 -2.04 29.81
C PRO A 26 26.80 -1.45 29.65
N GLY A 27 25.77 -2.33 29.61
CA GLY A 27 24.37 -1.92 29.53
C GLY A 27 23.90 -1.33 28.20
N THR A 28 24.76 -1.24 27.18
CA THR A 28 24.42 -0.65 25.88
C THR A 28 23.76 -1.71 24.96
N LYS A 29 22.46 -1.94 25.13
CA LYS A 29 21.70 -2.96 24.39
C LYS A 29 21.11 -2.49 23.05
N THR A 30 21.00 -1.21 22.82
CA THR A 30 20.39 -0.65 21.61
C THR A 30 21.43 -0.01 20.70
N ILE A 31 21.12 0.09 19.40
CA ILE A 31 21.99 0.77 18.43
C ILE A 31 22.30 2.20 18.86
N GLU A 32 21.30 2.93 19.37
CA GLU A 32 21.45 4.29 19.89
C GLU A 32 22.47 4.33 21.03
N ALA A 33 22.29 3.46 22.03
CA ALA A 33 23.15 3.44 23.21
C ALA A 33 24.60 3.08 22.88
N VAL A 34 24.84 2.10 22.00
CA VAL A 34 26.21 1.72 21.62
C VAL A 34 26.85 2.79 20.74
N ALA A 35 26.09 3.40 19.80
CA ALA A 35 26.57 4.46 18.96
C ALA A 35 26.99 5.69 19.77
N GLU A 36 26.18 6.11 20.73
CA GLU A 36 26.45 7.20 21.67
C GLU A 36 27.66 6.89 22.56
N TYR A 37 27.69 5.70 23.17
CA TYR A 37 28.76 5.28 24.08
C TYR A 37 30.14 5.24 23.40
N LEU A 38 30.18 4.81 22.14
CA LEU A 38 31.43 4.69 21.38
C LEU A 38 31.74 5.93 20.51
N GLY A 39 30.85 6.92 20.48
CA GLY A 39 31.01 8.11 19.65
C GLY A 39 30.97 7.80 18.15
N LEU A 40 30.18 6.81 17.73
CA LEU A 40 30.04 6.39 16.36
C LEU A 40 28.68 6.80 15.78
N PRO A 41 28.58 7.09 14.48
CA PRO A 41 27.28 7.23 13.84
C PRO A 41 26.59 5.87 13.73
N LYS A 42 25.25 5.83 13.71
CA LYS A 42 24.47 4.56 13.64
C LYS A 42 24.78 3.74 12.40
N GLU A 43 25.12 4.40 11.32
CA GLU A 43 25.53 3.78 10.04
C GLU A 43 26.81 2.94 10.18
N LYS A 44 27.62 3.20 11.20
CA LYS A 44 28.81 2.41 11.53
C LYS A 44 28.54 1.26 12.51
N THR A 45 27.29 0.93 12.75
CA THR A 45 26.92 -0.22 13.59
C THR A 45 26.19 -1.30 12.79
N ILE A 46 26.22 -2.52 13.28
CA ILE A 46 25.46 -3.67 12.75
C ILE A 46 24.34 -4.00 13.73
N LYS A 47 23.10 -4.01 13.24
CA LYS A 47 21.91 -4.48 13.96
C LYS A 47 21.76 -5.98 13.69
N ALA A 48 21.52 -6.75 14.76
CA ALA A 48 21.21 -8.17 14.70
C ALA A 48 19.73 -8.43 15.01
N LEU A 49 19.08 -9.25 14.22
CA LEU A 49 17.72 -9.73 14.42
C LEU A 49 17.75 -11.25 14.38
N LEU A 50 17.22 -11.88 15.44
CA LEU A 50 17.26 -13.32 15.61
C LEU A 50 15.86 -13.90 15.49
N TYR A 51 15.74 -15.00 14.74
CA TYR A 51 14.48 -15.65 14.46
C TYR A 51 14.58 -17.15 14.65
N GLU A 52 13.43 -17.76 14.97
CA GLU A 52 13.18 -19.19 14.89
C GLU A 52 12.39 -19.50 13.64
N THR A 53 12.68 -20.63 13.00
CA THR A 53 11.90 -21.17 11.89
C THR A 53 11.13 -22.41 12.33
N TYR A 54 9.95 -22.63 11.73
CA TYR A 54 9.00 -23.66 12.13
C TYR A 54 8.54 -24.48 10.92
N ASP A 55 8.21 -25.75 11.17
CA ASP A 55 7.44 -26.58 10.25
C ASP A 55 5.94 -26.31 10.35
N ASP A 56 5.12 -27.04 9.54
CA ASP A 56 3.66 -26.93 9.54
C ASP A 56 3.01 -27.35 10.86
N ASP A 57 3.70 -28.14 11.70
CA ASP A 57 3.28 -28.59 13.01
C ASP A 57 3.78 -27.67 14.15
N PHE A 58 4.37 -26.52 13.80
CA PHE A 58 4.96 -25.53 14.72
C PHE A 58 6.14 -26.06 15.53
N ASN A 59 6.86 -27.08 15.06
CA ASN A 59 8.13 -27.47 15.66
C ASN A 59 9.26 -26.58 15.13
N VAL A 60 10.20 -26.20 16.00
CA VAL A 60 11.37 -25.42 15.61
C VAL A 60 12.26 -26.26 14.69
N THR A 61 12.50 -25.75 13.49
CA THR A 61 13.35 -26.40 12.46
C THR A 61 14.74 -25.79 12.36
N GLY A 62 14.93 -24.57 12.87
CA GLY A 62 16.21 -23.90 12.84
C GLY A 62 16.17 -22.48 13.36
N TYR A 63 17.29 -21.81 13.23
CA TYR A 63 17.50 -20.44 13.67
C TYR A 63 18.07 -19.59 12.52
N VAL A 64 17.70 -18.32 12.51
CA VAL A 64 18.17 -17.35 11.53
C VAL A 64 18.68 -16.10 12.26
N ALA A 65 19.86 -15.64 11.86
CA ALA A 65 20.41 -14.36 12.30
C ALA A 65 20.52 -13.41 11.11
N ALA A 66 19.71 -12.38 11.08
CA ALA A 66 19.73 -11.36 10.05
C ALA A 66 20.48 -10.11 10.53
N PHE A 67 21.44 -9.68 9.73
CA PHE A 67 22.31 -8.53 10.01
C PHE A 67 22.10 -7.45 8.98
N LEU A 68 21.97 -6.21 9.44
CA LEU A 68 21.85 -5.04 8.59
C LEU A 68 22.51 -3.83 9.27
N ARG A 69 22.70 -2.77 8.53
CA ARG A 69 23.26 -1.52 9.07
C ARG A 69 22.36 -0.97 10.17
N GLY A 70 22.94 -0.47 11.26
CA GLY A 70 22.22 -0.12 12.48
C GLY A 70 21.17 1.00 12.34
N ASP A 71 21.33 1.87 11.35
CA ASP A 71 20.33 2.90 11.03
C ASP A 71 19.15 2.39 10.20
N ARG A 72 19.18 1.12 9.71
CA ARG A 72 18.14 0.51 8.89
C ARG A 72 17.17 -0.34 9.70
N GLU A 73 15.97 -0.51 9.17
CA GLU A 73 14.99 -1.49 9.65
C GLU A 73 14.88 -2.65 8.67
N ALA A 74 14.66 -3.85 9.21
CA ALA A 74 14.51 -5.04 8.38
C ALA A 74 13.07 -5.19 7.89
N ASN A 75 12.94 -5.72 6.68
CA ASN A 75 11.67 -6.09 6.08
C ASN A 75 11.49 -7.62 6.19
N MET A 76 10.52 -8.06 7.00
CA MET A 76 10.24 -9.47 7.24
C MET A 76 9.91 -10.23 5.94
N ILE A 77 9.15 -9.62 5.04
CA ILE A 77 8.77 -10.25 3.75
C ILE A 77 10.00 -10.53 2.89
N LYS A 78 10.99 -9.64 2.89
CA LYS A 78 12.25 -9.87 2.18
C LYS A 78 13.05 -11.01 2.82
N ILE A 79 13.05 -11.12 4.14
CA ILE A 79 13.74 -12.21 4.87
C ILE A 79 13.09 -13.56 4.55
N VAL A 80 11.77 -13.70 4.64
CA VAL A 80 11.09 -14.96 4.33
C VAL A 80 11.23 -15.36 2.87
N ASN A 81 11.23 -14.37 1.96
CA ASN A 81 11.50 -14.63 0.54
C ASN A 81 12.94 -15.12 0.30
N ALA A 82 13.93 -14.56 1.00
CA ALA A 82 15.32 -14.98 0.92
C ALA A 82 15.52 -16.42 1.44
N LEU A 83 14.77 -16.81 2.45
CA LEU A 83 14.76 -18.15 3.01
C LEU A 83 13.94 -19.15 2.19
N GLY A 84 13.04 -18.68 1.33
CA GLY A 84 12.11 -19.53 0.58
C GLY A 84 11.05 -20.23 1.44
N ILE A 85 10.70 -19.64 2.60
CA ILE A 85 9.71 -20.16 3.54
C ILE A 85 8.45 -19.27 3.58
N PRO A 86 7.30 -19.78 4.02
CA PRO A 86 6.11 -18.97 4.20
C PRO A 86 6.25 -18.06 5.45
N GLU A 87 5.53 -16.94 5.46
CA GLU A 87 5.61 -15.93 6.51
C GLU A 87 5.26 -16.48 7.92
N HIS A 88 4.35 -17.44 8.00
CA HIS A 88 3.96 -18.06 9.28
C HIS A 88 5.01 -19.05 9.85
N ALA A 89 6.00 -19.43 9.03
CA ALA A 89 7.05 -20.36 9.42
C ALA A 89 8.27 -19.68 10.08
N ILE A 90 8.17 -18.42 10.47
CA ILE A 90 9.23 -17.65 11.14
C ILE A 90 8.66 -16.73 12.20
N ALA A 91 9.34 -16.61 13.33
CA ALA A 91 9.01 -15.63 14.37
C ALA A 91 10.31 -15.12 15.04
N PHE A 92 10.23 -13.98 15.70
CA PHE A 92 11.35 -13.51 16.53
C PHE A 92 11.66 -14.51 17.64
N ALA A 93 12.94 -14.83 17.78
CA ALA A 93 13.41 -15.64 18.91
C ALA A 93 13.21 -14.88 20.23
N ASP A 94 12.76 -15.57 21.26
CA ASP A 94 12.67 -14.99 22.59
C ASP A 94 14.06 -14.80 23.24
N GLU A 95 14.11 -14.08 24.36
CA GLU A 95 15.39 -13.75 25.02
C GLU A 95 16.16 -15.00 25.51
N ALA A 96 15.46 -16.06 25.94
CA ALA A 96 16.07 -17.31 26.39
C ALA A 96 16.70 -18.06 25.20
N LYS A 97 16.00 -18.08 24.05
CA LYS A 97 16.48 -18.66 22.81
C LYS A 97 17.64 -17.85 22.20
N MET A 98 17.56 -16.53 22.25
CA MET A 98 18.70 -15.69 21.86
C MET A 98 19.95 -16.04 22.66
N ALA A 99 19.84 -16.21 23.98
CA ALA A 99 20.95 -16.57 24.82
C ALA A 99 21.49 -17.99 24.54
N GLU A 100 20.62 -18.96 24.22
CA GLU A 100 21.00 -20.29 23.78
C GLU A 100 21.79 -20.28 22.45
N MET A 101 21.33 -19.49 21.47
CA MET A 101 21.96 -19.38 20.18
C MET A 101 23.31 -18.66 20.19
N THR A 102 23.43 -17.61 21.00
CA THR A 102 24.51 -16.62 20.88
C THR A 102 25.45 -16.63 22.10
N GLY A 103 25.02 -17.22 23.21
CA GLY A 103 25.74 -17.19 24.48
C GLY A 103 25.62 -15.87 25.26
N CYS A 104 24.78 -14.94 24.80
CA CYS A 104 24.58 -13.62 25.41
C CYS A 104 23.13 -13.20 25.45
N VAL A 105 22.81 -12.18 26.24
CA VAL A 105 21.51 -11.53 26.23
C VAL A 105 21.38 -10.64 25.00
N GLY A 106 20.12 -10.36 24.57
CA GLY A 106 19.83 -9.49 23.45
C GLY A 106 20.55 -8.13 23.52
N GLY A 107 20.92 -7.60 22.35
CA GLY A 107 21.66 -6.34 22.22
C GLY A 107 23.19 -6.50 22.10
N PHE A 108 23.74 -7.69 22.34
CA PHE A 108 25.17 -7.94 22.22
C PHE A 108 25.51 -9.00 21.17
N THR A 109 24.55 -9.36 20.35
CA THR A 109 24.73 -10.34 19.26
C THR A 109 25.42 -9.70 18.06
N GLY A 110 26.37 -10.42 17.48
CA GLY A 110 27.08 -10.03 16.26
C GLY A 110 27.38 -11.23 15.35
N PRO A 111 27.78 -10.99 14.10
CA PRO A 111 28.00 -12.06 13.13
C PRO A 111 29.31 -12.84 13.34
N VAL A 112 30.26 -12.28 14.08
CA VAL A 112 31.60 -12.88 14.24
C VAL A 112 31.53 -14.09 15.16
N GLY A 113 31.88 -15.26 14.64
CA GLY A 113 31.91 -16.50 15.41
C GLY A 113 30.54 -17.10 15.74
N LEU A 114 29.45 -16.53 15.22
CA LEU A 114 28.11 -17.09 15.37
C LEU A 114 28.00 -18.43 14.64
N LYS A 115 27.31 -19.40 15.24
CA LYS A 115 27.18 -20.78 14.73
C LYS A 115 25.75 -21.30 14.93
N ASN A 116 25.45 -22.41 14.26
CA ASN A 116 24.18 -23.13 14.37
C ASN A 116 22.93 -22.32 13.98
N CYS A 117 23.09 -21.36 13.10
CA CYS A 117 21.99 -20.60 12.51
C CYS A 117 22.34 -20.21 11.07
N THR A 118 21.33 -19.97 10.25
CA THR A 118 21.50 -19.36 8.93
C THR A 118 21.78 -17.88 9.10
N ILE A 119 22.89 -17.42 8.55
CA ILE A 119 23.29 -16.00 8.60
C ILE A 119 22.85 -15.31 7.33
N ILE A 120 22.01 -14.27 7.47
CA ILE A 120 21.62 -13.39 6.39
C ILE A 120 22.29 -12.03 6.61
N ALA A 121 22.96 -11.51 5.61
CA ALA A 121 23.51 -10.15 5.61
C ALA A 121 22.78 -9.29 4.57
N ASP A 122 22.41 -8.07 4.96
CA ASP A 122 21.91 -7.09 4.00
C ASP A 122 22.99 -6.77 2.95
N SER A 123 22.54 -6.55 1.70
CA SER A 123 23.40 -6.29 0.54
C SER A 123 24.35 -5.09 0.72
N GLU A 124 24.07 -4.17 1.62
CA GLU A 124 24.96 -3.04 1.94
C GLU A 124 26.20 -3.45 2.72
N LEU A 125 26.13 -4.48 3.59
CA LEU A 125 27.18 -4.79 4.55
C LEU A 125 28.53 -5.16 3.91
N PRO A 126 28.59 -5.93 2.81
CA PRO A 126 29.86 -6.25 2.16
C PRO A 126 30.65 -5.03 1.66
N GLY A 127 29.95 -3.95 1.32
CA GLY A 127 30.56 -2.70 0.88
C GLY A 127 31.06 -1.79 2.01
N GLN A 128 30.63 -2.05 3.25
CA GLN A 128 30.97 -1.19 4.40
C GLN A 128 32.20 -1.71 5.15
N LYS A 129 32.94 -0.80 5.76
CA LYS A 129 34.20 -1.10 6.47
C LYS A 129 34.14 -0.59 7.91
N ASN A 130 34.88 -1.31 8.78
CA ASN A 130 35.13 -0.91 10.17
C ASN A 130 33.85 -0.71 10.97
N LEU A 131 32.90 -1.62 10.82
CA LEU A 131 31.62 -1.56 11.52
C LEU A 131 31.75 -2.01 12.99
N CYS A 132 30.83 -1.58 13.82
CA CYS A 132 30.69 -2.05 15.20
C CYS A 132 29.56 -3.06 15.29
N ALA A 133 29.81 -4.23 15.88
CA ALA A 133 28.83 -5.31 16.07
C ALA A 133 28.89 -5.85 17.51
N GLY A 134 27.84 -6.54 17.95
CA GLY A 134 27.90 -7.30 19.21
C GLY A 134 29.03 -8.33 19.20
N ALA A 135 29.58 -8.61 20.37
CA ALA A 135 30.70 -9.57 20.56
C ALA A 135 30.23 -10.98 20.92
N ASN A 136 28.93 -11.27 20.84
CA ASN A 136 28.33 -12.52 21.38
C ASN A 136 28.69 -12.77 22.87
N ARG A 137 28.89 -11.68 23.58
CA ARG A 137 29.21 -11.65 25.00
C ARG A 137 28.56 -10.44 25.67
N THR A 138 27.81 -10.63 26.71
CA THR A 138 27.13 -9.56 27.45
C THR A 138 28.09 -8.44 27.83
N ASP A 139 27.71 -7.20 27.61
CA ASP A 139 28.48 -5.97 27.86
C ASP A 139 29.74 -5.79 26.99
N PHE A 140 29.81 -6.44 25.82
CA PHE A 140 30.92 -6.26 24.89
C PHE A 140 30.46 -6.11 23.43
N HIS A 141 31.17 -5.28 22.71
CA HIS A 141 31.07 -5.11 21.25
C HIS A 141 32.43 -5.25 20.59
N LEU A 142 32.41 -5.57 19.30
CA LEU A 142 33.58 -5.58 18.42
C LEU A 142 33.56 -4.33 17.54
N LYS A 143 34.64 -3.57 17.51
CA LYS A 143 34.89 -2.48 16.56
C LYS A 143 35.68 -3.00 15.37
N ASN A 144 35.59 -2.28 14.26
CA ASN A 144 36.33 -2.53 13.04
C ASN A 144 36.05 -3.93 12.45
N VAL A 145 34.81 -4.37 12.56
CA VAL A 145 34.36 -5.64 11.93
C VAL A 145 34.18 -5.42 10.44
N ASN A 146 34.73 -6.32 9.63
CA ASN A 146 34.71 -6.27 8.18
C ASN A 146 34.17 -7.56 7.58
N TYR A 147 33.22 -7.45 6.64
CA TYR A 147 32.72 -8.60 5.89
C TYR A 147 33.83 -9.25 5.06
N GLY A 148 33.84 -10.57 4.98
CA GLY A 148 34.82 -11.34 4.24
C GLY A 148 36.13 -11.60 5.00
N ARG A 149 36.50 -10.75 5.96
CA ARG A 149 37.66 -10.96 6.85
C ARG A 149 37.26 -11.59 8.17
N ASP A 150 36.24 -11.02 8.85
CA ASP A 150 35.88 -11.42 10.22
C ASP A 150 34.64 -12.30 10.26
N TYR A 151 33.78 -12.19 9.26
CA TYR A 151 32.58 -13.03 9.10
C TYR A 151 32.16 -13.11 7.64
N THR A 152 31.35 -14.12 7.34
CA THR A 152 30.62 -14.28 6.07
C THR A 152 29.17 -14.60 6.38
N ALA A 153 28.29 -14.48 5.40
CA ALA A 153 26.88 -14.86 5.49
C ALA A 153 26.55 -15.98 4.50
N ASP A 154 25.57 -16.80 4.87
CA ASP A 154 25.02 -17.84 3.97
C ASP A 154 24.23 -17.22 2.83
N ILE A 155 23.52 -16.11 3.14
CA ILE A 155 22.72 -15.36 2.19
C ILE A 155 23.09 -13.87 2.28
N VAL A 156 23.39 -13.27 1.13
CA VAL A 156 23.57 -11.80 1.01
C VAL A 156 22.53 -11.28 0.06
N THR A 157 21.61 -10.47 0.57
CA THR A 157 20.49 -9.92 -0.22
C THR A 157 19.91 -8.67 0.43
N ASN A 158 19.13 -7.89 -0.32
CA ASN A 158 18.44 -6.74 0.21
C ASN A 158 17.34 -7.19 1.19
N ILE A 159 17.54 -6.93 2.48
CA ILE A 159 16.54 -7.19 3.54
C ILE A 159 16.07 -5.92 4.24
N LYS A 160 16.60 -4.76 3.86
CA LYS A 160 16.24 -3.48 4.48
C LYS A 160 14.87 -2.98 4.00
N MET A 161 14.16 -2.31 4.88
CA MET A 161 12.96 -1.56 4.56
C MET A 161 13.34 -0.25 3.85
N ILE A 162 12.59 0.10 2.81
CA ILE A 162 12.75 1.37 2.11
C ILE A 162 12.24 2.53 2.97
N ARG A 163 12.91 3.68 2.90
CA ARG A 163 12.55 4.90 3.63
C ARG A 163 12.30 6.06 2.66
N GLU A 164 11.56 7.06 3.13
CA GLU A 164 11.41 8.33 2.43
C GLU A 164 12.79 8.93 2.13
N GLY A 165 13.00 9.30 0.87
CA GLY A 165 14.26 9.88 0.42
C GLY A 165 15.37 8.91 0.06
N ASP A 166 15.20 7.60 0.27
CA ASP A 166 16.17 6.61 -0.19
C ASP A 166 16.36 6.69 -1.73
N PRO A 167 17.56 6.43 -2.25
CA PRO A 167 17.81 6.52 -3.68
C PRO A 167 17.18 5.36 -4.44
N CYS A 168 16.50 5.67 -5.55
CA CYS A 168 15.98 4.66 -6.47
C CYS A 168 17.13 3.81 -7.05
N PRO A 169 17.01 2.47 -7.09
CA PRO A 169 18.10 1.62 -7.59
C PRO A 169 18.36 1.76 -9.09
N GLU A 170 17.39 2.28 -9.86
CA GLU A 170 17.51 2.45 -11.32
C GLU A 170 18.03 3.84 -11.71
N CYS A 171 17.51 4.91 -11.11
CA CYS A 171 17.82 6.28 -11.54
C CYS A 171 18.48 7.14 -10.45
N GLY A 172 18.65 6.65 -9.22
CA GLY A 172 19.25 7.40 -8.12
C GLY A 172 18.38 8.52 -7.52
N ALA A 173 17.21 8.83 -8.11
CA ALA A 173 16.33 9.86 -7.58
C ALA A 173 15.74 9.45 -6.23
N PRO A 174 15.50 10.40 -5.30
CA PRO A 174 14.89 10.09 -4.01
C PRO A 174 13.47 9.55 -4.17
N VAL A 175 13.17 8.43 -3.53
CA VAL A 175 11.83 7.85 -3.52
C VAL A 175 10.92 8.61 -2.57
N LYS A 176 9.62 8.64 -2.88
CA LYS A 176 8.57 9.15 -2.01
C LYS A 176 7.71 8.00 -1.52
N LEU A 177 7.38 8.03 -0.23
CA LEU A 177 6.44 7.10 0.38
C LEU A 177 5.05 7.73 0.42
N THR A 178 4.08 7.08 -0.19
CA THR A 178 2.68 7.51 -0.17
C THR A 178 1.79 6.37 0.31
N ARG A 179 0.74 6.71 1.03
CA ARG A 179 -0.31 5.74 1.34
C ARG A 179 -1.32 5.73 0.21
N GLY A 180 -1.70 4.54 -0.21
CA GLY A 180 -2.73 4.32 -1.22
C GLY A 180 -3.79 3.36 -0.72
N ILE A 181 -4.99 3.44 -1.31
CA ILE A 181 -6.05 2.46 -1.08
C ILE A 181 -5.86 1.36 -2.11
N GLU A 182 -5.70 0.12 -1.65
CA GLU A 182 -5.58 -1.05 -2.51
C GLU A 182 -6.93 -1.41 -3.12
N VAL A 183 -7.12 -1.14 -4.39
CA VAL A 183 -8.39 -1.37 -5.10
C VAL A 183 -8.42 -2.71 -5.82
N GLY A 184 -7.28 -3.34 -6.08
CA GLY A 184 -7.18 -4.64 -6.75
C GLY A 184 -5.90 -5.37 -6.38
N GLN A 185 -5.91 -6.70 -6.57
CA GLN A 185 -4.83 -7.60 -6.18
C GLN A 185 -4.58 -8.64 -7.27
N VAL A 186 -3.32 -9.03 -7.40
CA VAL A 186 -2.87 -10.13 -8.27
C VAL A 186 -2.01 -11.07 -7.45
N PHE A 187 -2.50 -12.30 -7.27
CA PHE A 187 -1.78 -13.34 -6.55
C PHE A 187 -1.20 -14.38 -7.50
N LYS A 188 0.08 -14.66 -7.39
CA LYS A 188 0.74 -15.80 -8.05
C LYS A 188 0.64 -17.00 -7.11
N LEU A 189 -0.35 -17.84 -7.30
CA LEU A 189 -0.60 -19.01 -6.43
C LEU A 189 0.31 -20.19 -6.77
N GLY A 190 0.91 -20.21 -7.97
CA GLY A 190 1.76 -21.30 -8.43
C GLY A 190 1.01 -22.62 -8.41
N THR A 191 1.60 -23.64 -7.80
CA THR A 191 1.02 -24.98 -7.67
C THR A 191 0.46 -25.27 -6.27
N LYS A 192 0.38 -24.27 -5.39
CA LYS A 192 -0.03 -24.43 -3.99
C LYS A 192 -1.35 -25.19 -3.81
N TYR A 193 -2.31 -24.96 -4.68
CA TYR A 193 -3.61 -25.60 -4.64
C TYR A 193 -3.75 -26.72 -5.68
N SER A 194 -3.18 -26.55 -6.87
CA SER A 194 -3.31 -27.55 -7.94
C SER A 194 -2.60 -28.86 -7.61
N ALA A 195 -1.43 -28.81 -6.97
CA ALA A 195 -0.69 -30.04 -6.63
C ALA A 195 -1.43 -30.93 -5.63
N PRO A 196 -1.92 -30.46 -4.47
CA PRO A 196 -2.72 -31.27 -3.55
C PRO A 196 -4.04 -31.76 -4.14
N MET A 197 -4.64 -31.00 -5.06
CA MET A 197 -5.90 -31.38 -5.74
C MET A 197 -5.67 -32.35 -6.88
N GLY A 198 -4.43 -32.67 -7.28
CA GLY A 198 -4.13 -33.45 -8.46
C GLY A 198 -4.59 -32.79 -9.77
N ALA A 199 -4.70 -31.47 -9.80
CA ALA A 199 -5.09 -30.72 -10.98
C ALA A 199 -3.90 -30.58 -11.93
N VAL A 200 -3.85 -31.44 -12.94
CA VAL A 200 -2.73 -31.56 -13.89
C VAL A 200 -3.22 -31.38 -15.33
N TYR A 201 -2.28 -30.99 -16.20
CA TYR A 201 -2.44 -31.04 -17.66
C TYR A 201 -1.30 -31.86 -18.27
N LYS A 202 -1.49 -32.35 -19.49
CA LYS A 202 -0.44 -33.01 -20.26
C LYS A 202 0.11 -32.07 -21.31
N ASP A 203 1.42 -31.99 -21.38
CA ASP A 203 2.13 -31.24 -22.42
C ASP A 203 2.14 -32.02 -23.77
N GLU A 204 2.76 -31.43 -24.78
CA GLU A 204 2.90 -32.01 -26.12
C GLU A 204 3.59 -33.39 -26.11
N ASN A 205 4.39 -33.66 -25.08
CA ASN A 205 5.12 -34.91 -24.88
C ASN A 205 4.34 -35.89 -23.98
N MET A 206 3.04 -35.62 -23.70
CA MET A 206 2.21 -36.39 -22.80
C MET A 206 2.68 -36.46 -21.35
N LYS A 207 3.56 -35.58 -20.95
CA LYS A 207 4.07 -35.45 -19.59
C LYS A 207 3.09 -34.62 -18.75
N GLU A 208 2.79 -35.11 -17.55
CA GLU A 208 1.91 -34.41 -16.62
C GLU A 208 2.63 -33.29 -15.87
N HIS A 209 1.96 -32.15 -15.78
CA HIS A 209 2.40 -30.98 -15.06
C HIS A 209 1.25 -30.43 -14.22
N ASN A 210 1.54 -29.95 -13.00
CA ASN A 210 0.57 -29.24 -12.19
C ASN A 210 0.17 -27.93 -12.86
N ILE A 211 -1.12 -27.59 -12.80
CA ILE A 211 -1.62 -26.33 -13.33
C ILE A 211 -1.07 -25.18 -12.50
N LEU A 212 -0.47 -24.20 -13.16
CA LEU A 212 -0.07 -22.93 -12.52
C LEU A 212 -1.29 -22.05 -12.34
N MET A 213 -1.52 -21.61 -11.11
CA MET A 213 -2.68 -20.82 -10.74
C MET A 213 -2.33 -19.38 -10.44
N GLY A 214 -3.25 -18.47 -10.79
CA GLY A 214 -3.28 -17.08 -10.36
C GLY A 214 -4.65 -16.73 -9.80
N CYS A 215 -4.71 -15.69 -8.99
CA CYS A 215 -5.96 -15.11 -8.50
C CYS A 215 -5.93 -13.61 -8.72
N TYR A 216 -7.01 -13.06 -9.26
CA TYR A 216 -7.14 -11.65 -9.62
C TYR A 216 -8.40 -11.11 -8.98
N GLY A 217 -8.29 -10.07 -8.19
CA GLY A 217 -9.43 -9.48 -7.49
C GLY A 217 -9.51 -7.96 -7.65
N ILE A 218 -10.73 -7.45 -7.76
CA ILE A 218 -11.03 -6.02 -7.69
C ILE A 218 -12.06 -5.82 -6.58
N GLY A 219 -11.73 -4.96 -5.62
CA GLY A 219 -12.62 -4.59 -4.52
C GLY A 219 -13.62 -3.53 -4.97
N VAL A 220 -14.75 -3.92 -5.58
CA VAL A 220 -15.73 -2.98 -6.15
C VAL A 220 -16.22 -1.98 -5.12
N SER A 221 -16.67 -2.41 -3.95
CA SER A 221 -17.11 -1.52 -2.87
C SER A 221 -15.98 -0.68 -2.29
N ARG A 222 -14.77 -1.22 -2.23
CA ARG A 222 -13.58 -0.46 -1.81
C ARG A 222 -13.21 0.61 -2.84
N THR A 223 -13.31 0.30 -4.13
CA THR A 223 -13.10 1.28 -5.21
C THR A 223 -14.12 2.40 -5.14
N MET A 224 -15.40 2.09 -4.92
CA MET A 224 -16.44 3.08 -4.70
C MET A 224 -16.12 3.99 -3.51
N ALA A 225 -15.74 3.43 -2.37
CA ALA A 225 -15.35 4.20 -1.19
C ALA A 225 -14.12 5.10 -1.46
N ALA A 226 -13.15 4.60 -2.22
CA ALA A 226 -11.98 5.37 -2.60
C ALA A 226 -12.32 6.55 -3.53
N ILE A 227 -13.29 6.38 -4.43
CA ILE A 227 -13.80 7.47 -5.29
C ILE A 227 -14.47 8.53 -4.43
N VAL A 228 -15.33 8.15 -3.48
CA VAL A 228 -15.98 9.09 -2.55
C VAL A 228 -14.94 9.87 -1.74
N GLU A 229 -13.90 9.17 -1.23
CA GLU A 229 -12.82 9.79 -0.47
C GLU A 229 -12.01 10.82 -1.28
N GLN A 230 -11.88 10.62 -2.58
CA GLN A 230 -11.14 11.53 -3.47
C GLN A 230 -12.03 12.61 -4.12
N CYS A 231 -13.31 12.33 -4.29
CA CYS A 231 -14.25 13.16 -5.02
C CYS A 231 -15.36 13.68 -4.09
N HIS A 232 -15.02 14.59 -3.18
CA HIS A 232 -15.96 15.24 -2.28
C HIS A 232 -15.53 16.69 -1.98
N ASP A 233 -16.46 17.47 -1.45
CA ASP A 233 -16.23 18.78 -0.85
C ASP A 233 -16.91 18.85 0.54
N GLU A 234 -16.96 20.04 1.15
CA GLU A 234 -17.61 20.27 2.42
C GLU A 234 -19.14 20.05 2.41
N ASN A 235 -19.78 20.01 1.24
CA ASN A 235 -21.21 19.84 1.06
C ASN A 235 -21.62 18.38 0.79
N GLY A 236 -20.68 17.51 0.43
CA GLY A 236 -20.94 16.10 0.16
C GLY A 236 -20.14 15.51 -0.99
N ILE A 237 -20.63 14.41 -1.55
CA ILE A 237 -19.99 13.68 -2.63
C ILE A 237 -20.03 14.49 -3.94
N MET A 238 -19.02 14.30 -4.79
CA MET A 238 -18.96 14.81 -6.17
C MET A 238 -18.68 13.64 -7.11
N TRP A 239 -19.72 12.86 -7.45
CA TRP A 239 -19.54 11.71 -8.31
C TRP A 239 -18.98 12.09 -9.69
N PRO A 240 -17.89 11.43 -10.15
CA PRO A 240 -17.57 11.42 -11.57
C PRO A 240 -18.73 10.79 -12.36
N VAL A 241 -19.10 11.37 -13.49
CA VAL A 241 -20.25 10.91 -14.29
C VAL A 241 -20.21 9.41 -14.59
N ALA A 242 -19.04 8.87 -14.91
CA ALA A 242 -18.85 7.45 -15.27
C ALA A 242 -19.22 6.44 -14.19
N VAL A 243 -19.30 6.86 -12.91
CA VAL A 243 -19.58 5.99 -11.75
C VAL A 243 -20.70 6.54 -10.87
N ALA A 244 -21.34 7.61 -11.29
CA ALA A 244 -22.48 8.20 -10.59
C ALA A 244 -23.65 7.22 -10.57
N PRO A 245 -24.37 7.05 -9.44
CA PRO A 245 -25.54 6.18 -9.38
C PRO A 245 -26.69 6.68 -10.25
N TYR A 246 -26.76 7.99 -10.47
CA TYR A 246 -27.60 8.69 -11.41
C TYR A 246 -26.81 9.85 -11.99
N HIS A 247 -27.05 10.17 -13.26
CA HIS A 247 -26.34 11.26 -13.94
C HIS A 247 -27.00 12.63 -13.64
N VAL A 248 -28.33 12.64 -13.55
CA VAL A 248 -29.16 13.84 -13.37
C VAL A 248 -30.12 13.67 -12.22
N ILE A 249 -30.23 14.66 -11.35
CA ILE A 249 -31.33 14.79 -10.39
C ILE A 249 -32.27 15.94 -10.83
N ILE A 250 -33.54 15.64 -11.01
CA ILE A 250 -34.57 16.64 -11.25
C ILE A 250 -35.24 16.97 -9.91
N THR A 251 -35.05 18.19 -9.43
CA THR A 251 -35.61 18.63 -8.15
C THR A 251 -36.90 19.45 -8.41
N VAL A 252 -38.05 18.90 -8.05
CA VAL A 252 -39.35 19.60 -8.17
C VAL A 252 -39.59 20.44 -6.93
N VAL A 253 -39.66 21.75 -7.07
CA VAL A 253 -39.77 22.69 -5.94
C VAL A 253 -41.10 22.51 -5.20
N LYS A 254 -42.19 22.26 -5.92
CA LYS A 254 -43.53 22.00 -5.37
C LYS A 254 -44.12 20.75 -6.01
N ALA A 255 -43.93 19.59 -5.38
CA ALA A 255 -44.40 18.31 -5.93
C ALA A 255 -45.92 18.20 -6.11
N LYS A 256 -46.70 19.04 -5.41
CA LYS A 256 -48.18 19.14 -5.55
C LYS A 256 -48.63 20.04 -6.71
N ASP A 257 -47.72 20.72 -7.36
CA ASP A 257 -47.98 21.56 -8.52
C ASP A 257 -47.94 20.71 -9.79
N ALA A 258 -49.07 20.54 -10.45
CA ALA A 258 -49.23 19.66 -11.61
C ALA A 258 -48.38 20.11 -12.81
N GLU A 259 -48.18 21.43 -12.98
CA GLU A 259 -47.36 21.95 -14.09
C GLU A 259 -45.88 21.65 -13.87
N GLN A 260 -45.38 21.79 -12.61
CA GLN A 260 -44.00 21.43 -12.28
C GLN A 260 -43.76 19.95 -12.43
N MET A 261 -44.69 19.09 -11.99
CA MET A 261 -44.56 17.64 -12.15
C MET A 261 -44.57 17.23 -13.62
N ALA A 262 -45.50 17.74 -14.41
CA ALA A 262 -45.59 17.42 -15.84
C ALA A 262 -44.33 17.83 -16.62
N LEU A 263 -43.73 18.98 -16.28
CA LEU A 263 -42.47 19.40 -16.87
C LEU A 263 -41.28 18.50 -16.44
N ALA A 264 -41.25 18.10 -15.14
CA ALA A 264 -40.20 17.18 -14.65
C ALA A 264 -40.31 15.81 -15.33
N GLU A 265 -41.50 15.24 -15.45
CA GLU A 265 -41.76 13.97 -16.14
C GLU A 265 -41.36 14.04 -17.66
N LYS A 266 -41.62 15.17 -18.30
CA LYS A 266 -41.21 15.41 -19.71
C LYS A 266 -39.67 15.37 -19.82
N ILE A 267 -38.95 16.08 -18.94
CA ILE A 267 -37.48 16.13 -18.95
C ILE A 267 -36.91 14.74 -18.63
N GLU A 268 -37.46 14.03 -17.64
CA GLU A 268 -37.05 12.65 -17.31
C GLU A 268 -37.19 11.71 -18.50
N ALA A 269 -38.35 11.74 -19.16
CA ALA A 269 -38.62 10.89 -20.34
C ALA A 269 -37.64 11.19 -21.49
N GLU A 270 -37.34 12.46 -21.74
CA GLU A 270 -36.41 12.90 -22.80
C GLU A 270 -34.98 12.46 -22.53
N LEU A 271 -34.50 12.61 -21.29
CA LEU A 271 -33.16 12.17 -20.85
C LEU A 271 -33.02 10.64 -20.85
N SER A 272 -34.04 9.95 -20.32
CA SER A 272 -34.06 8.48 -20.26
C SER A 272 -34.07 7.85 -21.66
N ALA A 273 -34.76 8.47 -22.62
CA ALA A 273 -34.75 8.03 -24.01
C ALA A 273 -33.36 8.13 -24.68
N GLN A 274 -32.46 8.96 -24.12
CA GLN A 274 -31.07 9.13 -24.56
C GLN A 274 -30.08 8.29 -23.74
N GLY A 275 -30.56 7.42 -22.83
CA GLY A 275 -29.74 6.55 -21.99
C GLY A 275 -29.10 7.27 -20.78
N VAL A 276 -29.61 8.44 -20.41
CA VAL A 276 -29.20 9.15 -19.20
C VAL A 276 -29.98 8.61 -18.02
N GLU A 277 -29.31 8.21 -16.94
CA GLU A 277 -29.95 7.79 -15.72
C GLU A 277 -30.38 8.98 -14.88
N VAL A 278 -31.70 9.07 -14.59
CA VAL A 278 -32.33 10.23 -13.94
C VAL A 278 -33.02 9.79 -12.65
N ILE A 279 -32.93 10.62 -11.63
CA ILE A 279 -33.78 10.51 -10.41
C ILE A 279 -34.58 11.80 -10.25
N VAL A 280 -35.87 11.67 -9.90
CA VAL A 280 -36.76 12.80 -9.63
C VAL A 280 -37.00 12.92 -8.12
N ASP A 281 -36.71 14.08 -7.55
CA ASP A 281 -37.06 14.40 -6.16
C ASP A 281 -38.42 15.08 -6.13
N ASP A 282 -39.46 14.26 -5.96
CA ASP A 282 -40.87 14.62 -5.86
C ASP A 282 -41.39 14.69 -4.41
N ARG A 283 -40.49 14.61 -3.43
CA ARG A 283 -40.88 14.67 -2.01
C ARG A 283 -41.57 16.00 -1.65
N ASP A 284 -42.54 15.95 -0.73
CA ASP A 284 -43.17 17.15 -0.18
C ASP A 284 -42.30 17.79 0.91
N GLU A 285 -41.10 18.26 0.50
CA GLU A 285 -40.08 18.85 1.37
C GLU A 285 -39.75 20.28 0.94
N ARG A 286 -39.13 21.04 1.85
CA ARG A 286 -38.70 22.41 1.57
C ARG A 286 -37.56 22.39 0.53
N PRO A 287 -37.54 23.31 -0.44
CA PRO A 287 -36.52 23.34 -1.48
C PRO A 287 -35.08 23.31 -0.96
N GLY A 288 -34.80 24.03 0.15
CA GLY A 288 -33.49 24.06 0.77
C GLY A 288 -33.04 22.71 1.34
N VAL A 289 -33.96 21.84 1.75
CA VAL A 289 -33.68 20.46 2.18
C VAL A 289 -33.32 19.63 0.97
N LYS A 290 -34.12 19.66 -0.09
CA LYS A 290 -33.89 18.95 -1.34
C LYS A 290 -32.56 19.33 -1.98
N PHE A 291 -32.18 20.61 -1.96
CA PHE A 291 -30.90 21.07 -2.50
C PHE A 291 -29.71 20.56 -1.71
N LYS A 292 -29.80 20.58 -0.37
CA LYS A 292 -28.76 20.02 0.49
C LYS A 292 -28.60 18.51 0.33
N ASP A 293 -29.71 17.79 0.21
CA ASP A 293 -29.71 16.36 -0.03
C ASP A 293 -29.09 16.04 -1.41
N ALA A 294 -29.44 16.80 -2.43
CA ALA A 294 -28.85 16.65 -3.77
C ALA A 294 -27.33 16.89 -3.78
N ASP A 295 -26.89 17.95 -3.07
CA ASP A 295 -25.46 18.25 -2.92
C ASP A 295 -24.73 17.18 -2.09
N LEU A 296 -25.36 16.65 -1.03
CA LEU A 296 -24.82 15.58 -0.20
C LEU A 296 -24.67 14.26 -0.96
N ILE A 297 -25.73 13.86 -1.70
CA ILE A 297 -25.72 12.65 -2.54
C ILE A 297 -24.72 12.80 -3.69
N GLY A 298 -24.59 14.00 -4.25
CA GLY A 298 -23.53 14.34 -5.20
C GLY A 298 -23.82 13.98 -6.65
N ILE A 299 -25.08 13.95 -7.08
CA ILE A 299 -25.43 13.72 -8.49
C ILE A 299 -24.84 14.81 -9.39
N PRO A 300 -24.17 14.44 -10.50
CA PRO A 300 -23.41 15.40 -11.31
C PRO A 300 -24.16 16.60 -11.82
N VAL A 301 -25.41 16.42 -12.27
CA VAL A 301 -26.24 17.48 -12.82
C VAL A 301 -27.52 17.62 -12.01
N ARG A 302 -27.88 18.84 -11.61
CA ARG A 302 -29.18 19.16 -11.00
C ARG A 302 -29.99 20.06 -11.92
N ILE A 303 -31.20 19.62 -12.26
CA ILE A 303 -32.22 20.41 -12.96
C ILE A 303 -33.31 20.72 -11.96
N THR A 304 -33.55 22.01 -11.68
CA THR A 304 -34.58 22.43 -10.71
C THR A 304 -35.80 22.95 -11.47
N VAL A 305 -36.93 22.30 -11.25
CA VAL A 305 -38.23 22.71 -11.79
C VAL A 305 -38.96 23.56 -10.75
N GLY A 306 -39.06 24.85 -11.00
CA GLY A 306 -39.56 25.84 -10.08
C GLY A 306 -40.73 26.68 -10.60
N LYS A 307 -40.81 27.94 -10.17
CA LYS A 307 -41.92 28.84 -10.47
C LYS A 307 -42.14 29.17 -11.96
N LYS A 308 -41.08 29.03 -12.77
CA LYS A 308 -41.10 29.32 -14.22
C LYS A 308 -41.43 28.08 -15.08
N ALA A 309 -41.94 27.01 -14.45
CA ALA A 309 -42.28 25.76 -15.12
C ALA A 309 -43.35 26.00 -16.24
N ALA A 310 -44.35 26.86 -16.00
CA ALA A 310 -45.35 27.25 -17.02
C ALA A 310 -44.72 27.91 -18.29
N GLU A 311 -43.52 28.51 -18.11
CA GLU A 311 -42.78 29.13 -19.22
C GLU A 311 -41.80 28.16 -19.85
N GLY A 312 -41.74 26.91 -19.38
CA GLY A 312 -40.77 25.90 -19.78
C GLY A 312 -39.33 26.21 -19.38
N ILE A 313 -39.12 27.05 -18.35
CA ILE A 313 -37.80 27.46 -17.89
C ILE A 313 -37.46 26.71 -16.58
N VAL A 314 -36.23 26.20 -16.54
CA VAL A 314 -35.64 25.45 -15.40
C VAL A 314 -34.31 26.06 -14.99
N GLU A 315 -33.86 25.74 -13.77
CA GLU A 315 -32.50 26.05 -13.32
C GLU A 315 -31.60 24.84 -13.53
N TYR A 316 -30.48 25.05 -14.18
CA TYR A 316 -29.44 24.03 -14.45
C TYR A 316 -28.20 24.32 -13.61
N ARG A 317 -27.66 23.31 -12.93
CA ARG A 317 -26.46 23.43 -12.12
C ARG A 317 -25.61 22.16 -12.15
N LEU A 318 -24.30 22.31 -12.21
CA LEU A 318 -23.34 21.22 -12.05
C LEU A 318 -22.95 21.08 -10.58
N ARG A 319 -22.82 19.85 -10.11
CA ARG A 319 -22.33 19.54 -8.74
C ARG A 319 -20.85 19.92 -8.55
N SER A 320 -20.06 19.84 -9.60
CA SER A 320 -18.63 20.20 -9.59
C SER A 320 -18.33 21.68 -9.42
N GLY A 321 -19.37 22.52 -9.36
CA GLY A 321 -19.25 23.97 -9.20
C GLY A 321 -19.83 24.75 -10.39
N GLY A 322 -19.78 26.07 -10.28
CA GLY A 322 -20.36 26.98 -11.26
C GLY A 322 -21.65 27.61 -10.78
N ASP A 323 -22.08 28.65 -11.50
CA ASP A 323 -23.33 29.35 -11.22
C ASP A 323 -24.56 28.53 -11.65
N THR A 324 -25.69 28.79 -11.04
CA THR A 324 -26.97 28.25 -11.49
C THR A 324 -27.43 29.05 -12.71
N GLU A 325 -27.70 28.36 -13.82
CA GLU A 325 -28.14 28.97 -15.08
C GLU A 325 -29.63 28.72 -15.32
N GLU A 326 -30.37 29.73 -15.74
CA GLU A 326 -31.71 29.54 -16.26
C GLU A 326 -31.67 29.14 -17.75
N LYS A 327 -32.32 28.02 -18.10
CA LYS A 327 -32.37 27.47 -19.45
C LYS A 327 -33.79 27.01 -19.78
N SER A 328 -34.13 26.91 -21.09
CA SER A 328 -35.31 26.14 -21.45
C SER A 328 -35.16 24.68 -21.05
N ALA A 329 -36.25 24.01 -20.77
CA ALA A 329 -36.23 22.59 -20.37
C ALA A 329 -35.53 21.71 -21.44
N GLU A 330 -35.79 21.98 -22.73
CA GLU A 330 -35.18 21.29 -23.87
C GLU A 330 -33.67 21.52 -23.91
N GLN A 331 -33.20 22.77 -23.69
CA GLN A 331 -31.76 23.05 -23.68
C GLN A 331 -31.06 22.41 -22.45
N ALA A 332 -31.71 22.45 -21.30
CA ALA A 332 -31.15 21.81 -20.10
C ALA A 332 -31.03 20.29 -20.26
N ALA A 333 -32.02 19.65 -20.87
CA ALA A 333 -31.96 18.22 -21.19
C ALA A 333 -30.87 17.91 -22.22
N ALA A 334 -30.76 18.70 -23.28
CA ALA A 334 -29.73 18.52 -24.30
C ALA A 334 -28.31 18.68 -23.74
N ASP A 335 -28.07 19.73 -22.95
CA ASP A 335 -26.77 20.00 -22.32
C ASP A 335 -26.38 18.87 -21.31
N ALA A 336 -27.34 18.38 -20.54
CA ALA A 336 -27.12 17.25 -19.63
C ALA A 336 -26.77 15.97 -20.37
N ALA A 337 -27.51 15.66 -21.47
CA ALA A 337 -27.26 14.47 -22.26
C ALA A 337 -25.89 14.54 -22.97
N GLU A 338 -25.51 15.69 -23.50
CA GLU A 338 -24.21 15.91 -24.14
C GLU A 338 -23.07 15.74 -23.14
N LEU A 339 -23.18 16.35 -21.94
CA LEU A 339 -22.20 16.22 -20.87
C LEU A 339 -22.00 14.75 -20.46
N VAL A 340 -23.10 14.02 -20.25
CA VAL A 340 -23.04 12.60 -19.86
C VAL A 340 -22.40 11.76 -20.96
N LYS A 341 -22.80 11.96 -22.21
CA LYS A 341 -22.25 11.25 -23.37
C LYS A 341 -20.74 11.52 -23.53
N ALA A 342 -20.34 12.78 -23.44
CA ALA A 342 -18.92 13.16 -23.52
C ALA A 342 -18.09 12.50 -22.40
N ALA A 343 -18.60 12.51 -21.16
CA ALA A 343 -17.90 11.91 -20.03
C ALA A 343 -17.81 10.38 -20.12
N LEU A 344 -18.82 9.69 -20.64
CA LEU A 344 -18.81 8.23 -20.82
C LEU A 344 -17.95 7.77 -22.02
N THR A 345 -17.65 8.65 -22.96
CA THR A 345 -16.82 8.35 -24.15
C THR A 345 -15.36 8.80 -24.01
N ALA A 346 -15.01 9.54 -22.98
CA ALA A 346 -13.66 10.06 -22.72
C ALA A 346 -12.73 8.98 -22.09
N HIS A 347 -12.54 7.84 -22.80
CA HIS A 347 -11.60 6.76 -22.39
C HIS A 347 -10.56 6.47 -23.47
#